data_5cd0f4d014c490a8214a3906d9ad2059
#
_entry.id   5cd0f4d014c490a8214a3906d9ad2059
#
_cell.length_a   1.000
_cell.length_b   1.000
_cell.length_c   1.000
_cell.angle_alpha   90.00
_cell.angle_beta   90.00
_cell.angle_gamma   90.00
#
_symmetry.space_group_name_H-M   'P 1'
#
loop_
_entity.id
_entity.type
_entity.pdbx_description
1 polymer ?
#
loop_
_entity_poly.entity_id
_entity_poly.type
_entity_poly.pdbx_seq_one_letter_code
_entity_poly.pdbx_strand_id
1 'polypeptide(L)'
;MPSSKRRAAWAWSSLTLTLAAAVALSATLALHARAAGPVIGKLTWLGQSAFLLETASGTRIVMDPIPKGLGYDLPAGLKADAVTVSHEHPDHNNVALVTNKARVLRGLTADRKGWAKIDEKVKDVAIRSVGVYHDDKRGTERGLNTVFVFDVGGLRIAHLGDLGHLLTDEQLSAIGSVDVVLVPVGGVFTLDAYQATRVVDQLHPRLVVVPMHYRTPPLTIKELEPVDEFLERKANVVHEPTNTLTLTPVKARPATQIVVLNWK
;
A
#
# COMPACT_ATOMS: atom_id res chain seq x y z
N MET A 1 29.28 -37.83 -76.57
CA MET A 1 29.92 -38.31 -75.34
C MET A 1 30.72 -37.17 -74.77
N PRO A 2 30.44 -36.58 -73.68
CA PRO A 2 30.86 -36.94 -72.36
C PRO A 2 29.76 -36.60 -71.25
N SER A 3 29.69 -37.35 -70.38
CA SER A 3 29.90 -37.61 -68.96
C SER A 3 29.29 -36.58 -67.96
N SER A 4 28.25 -37.07 -67.38
CA SER A 4 27.61 -36.56 -66.18
C SER A 4 28.49 -36.64 -64.99
N LYS A 5 28.54 -35.59 -64.12
CA LYS A 5 28.77 -35.68 -62.64
C LYS A 5 28.72 -34.25 -62.04
N ARG A 6 27.62 -33.89 -61.47
CA ARG A 6 27.50 -32.94 -60.34
C ARG A 6 26.04 -32.86 -59.88
N ARG A 7 25.71 -33.70 -58.93
CA ARG A 7 24.60 -33.43 -58.01
C ARG A 7 24.91 -34.20 -56.71
N ALA A 8 25.33 -33.50 -55.67
CA ALA A 8 25.11 -33.85 -54.28
C ALA A 8 25.94 -32.92 -53.39
N ALA A 9 25.42 -31.84 -52.94
CA ALA A 9 25.86 -31.10 -51.74
C ALA A 9 24.95 -29.89 -51.49
N TRP A 10 23.71 -30.11 -51.10
CA TRP A 10 22.89 -29.04 -50.50
C TRP A 10 21.73 -29.69 -49.69
N ALA A 11 21.99 -30.16 -48.51
CA ALA A 11 20.94 -30.61 -47.59
C ALA A 11 21.38 -30.75 -46.12
N TRP A 12 22.34 -29.97 -45.64
CA TRP A 12 22.74 -30.11 -44.20
C TRP A 12 22.90 -28.82 -43.45
N SER A 13 22.32 -27.70 -43.87
CA SER A 13 22.48 -26.41 -43.19
C SER A 13 21.20 -25.80 -42.58
N SER A 14 20.06 -26.49 -42.67
CA SER A 14 18.78 -25.93 -42.16
C SER A 14 18.28 -26.53 -40.84
N LEU A 15 18.91 -27.56 -40.30
CA LEU A 15 18.44 -28.21 -39.05
C LEU A 15 19.14 -27.70 -37.78
N THR A 16 20.27 -27.02 -37.88
CA THR A 16 21.04 -26.56 -36.73
C THR A 16 20.63 -25.14 -36.24
N LEU A 17 19.97 -24.34 -37.09
CA LEU A 17 19.54 -22.98 -36.67
C LEU A 17 18.23 -22.99 -35.87
N THR A 18 17.36 -23.98 -36.03
CA THR A 18 16.08 -24.04 -35.32
C THR A 18 16.20 -24.53 -33.87
N LEU A 19 17.22 -25.35 -33.56
CA LEU A 19 17.43 -25.81 -32.19
C LEU A 19 18.07 -24.73 -31.30
N ALA A 20 18.93 -23.87 -31.86
CA ALA A 20 19.56 -22.78 -31.10
C ALA A 20 18.56 -21.67 -30.72
N ALA A 21 17.57 -21.39 -31.57
CA ALA A 21 16.53 -20.39 -31.30
C ALA A 21 15.53 -20.84 -30.22
N ALA A 22 15.20 -22.14 -30.18
CA ALA A 22 14.28 -22.69 -29.18
C ALA A 22 14.91 -22.76 -27.77
N VAL A 23 16.23 -23.02 -27.66
CA VAL A 23 16.95 -23.04 -26.40
C VAL A 23 17.18 -21.62 -25.86
N ALA A 24 17.42 -20.64 -26.72
CA ALA A 24 17.56 -19.24 -26.30
C ALA A 24 16.22 -18.63 -25.81
N LEU A 25 15.09 -19.02 -26.40
CA LEU A 25 13.75 -18.53 -25.99
C LEU A 25 13.29 -19.14 -24.67
N SER A 26 13.66 -20.41 -24.39
CA SER A 26 13.36 -21.05 -23.10
C SER A 26 14.25 -20.53 -21.96
N ALA A 27 15.47 -20.09 -22.24
CA ALA A 27 16.38 -19.50 -21.25
C ALA A 27 15.94 -18.07 -20.85
N THR A 28 15.34 -17.30 -21.79
CA THR A 28 14.85 -15.94 -21.49
C THR A 28 13.54 -15.93 -20.71
N LEU A 29 12.67 -16.94 -20.86
CA LEU A 29 11.47 -17.08 -19.99
C LEU A 29 11.80 -17.56 -18.57
N ALA A 30 12.88 -18.29 -18.36
CA ALA A 30 13.29 -18.76 -17.04
C ALA A 30 13.96 -17.67 -16.17
N LEU A 31 14.40 -16.55 -16.76
CA LEU A 31 15.04 -15.45 -16.01
C LEU A 31 14.05 -14.51 -15.33
N HIS A 32 12.75 -14.61 -15.57
CA HIS A 32 11.74 -13.74 -14.99
C HIS A 32 10.93 -14.34 -13.84
N ALA A 33 11.10 -15.61 -13.56
CA ALA A 33 10.56 -16.24 -12.35
C ALA A 33 11.53 -16.08 -11.17
N ARG A 34 11.84 -14.83 -10.83
CA ARG A 34 12.55 -14.57 -9.57
C ARG A 34 11.58 -14.95 -8.44
N ALA A 35 11.91 -16.01 -7.71
CA ALA A 35 11.09 -16.55 -6.64
C ALA A 35 10.64 -15.39 -5.73
N ALA A 36 9.35 -15.06 -5.79
CA ALA A 36 8.74 -14.19 -4.79
C ALA A 36 9.00 -14.85 -3.43
N GLY A 37 9.49 -14.08 -2.46
CA GLY A 37 9.65 -14.57 -1.09
C GLY A 37 8.31 -15.11 -0.55
N PRO A 38 8.32 -15.79 0.59
CA PRO A 38 7.09 -16.31 1.18
C PRO A 38 6.09 -15.16 1.40
N VAL A 39 4.81 -15.41 1.11
CA VAL A 39 3.75 -14.47 1.42
C VAL A 39 3.68 -14.30 2.93
N ILE A 40 3.86 -13.08 3.42
CA ILE A 40 3.78 -12.75 4.86
C ILE A 40 2.42 -12.20 5.27
N GLY A 41 1.60 -11.81 4.32
CA GLY A 41 0.27 -11.29 4.58
C GLY A 41 -0.39 -10.67 3.36
N LYS A 42 -1.52 -10.03 3.61
CA LYS A 42 -2.31 -9.28 2.64
C LYS A 42 -2.75 -7.97 3.26
N LEU A 43 -2.84 -6.94 2.43
CA LEU A 43 -3.41 -5.65 2.77
C LEU A 43 -4.60 -5.41 1.85
N THR A 44 -5.80 -5.39 2.39
CA THR A 44 -7.05 -5.19 1.64
C THR A 44 -7.58 -3.79 1.91
N TRP A 45 -7.76 -3.01 0.86
CA TRP A 45 -8.39 -1.70 0.94
C TRP A 45 -9.90 -1.83 1.07
N LEU A 46 -10.47 -1.20 2.09
CA LEU A 46 -11.90 -1.19 2.38
C LEU A 46 -12.59 0.12 1.95
N GLY A 47 -11.83 1.00 1.27
CA GLY A 47 -12.27 2.32 0.87
C GLY A 47 -11.75 3.44 1.77
N GLN A 48 -11.69 4.67 1.27
CA GLN A 48 -11.19 5.86 1.97
C GLN A 48 -9.77 5.59 2.54
N SER A 49 -9.57 5.73 3.84
CA SER A 49 -8.33 5.34 4.54
C SER A 49 -8.44 3.99 5.25
N ALA A 50 -9.52 3.21 5.02
CA ALA A 50 -9.73 1.96 5.72
C ALA A 50 -9.00 0.79 5.06
N PHE A 51 -8.23 0.04 5.86
CA PHE A 51 -7.53 -1.16 5.40
C PHE A 51 -7.72 -2.32 6.39
N LEU A 52 -7.65 -3.54 5.86
CA LEU A 52 -7.50 -4.77 6.63
C LEU A 52 -6.12 -5.36 6.34
N LEU A 53 -5.27 -5.44 7.35
CA LEU A 53 -4.04 -6.23 7.33
C LEU A 53 -4.34 -7.63 7.84
N GLU A 54 -4.02 -8.65 7.05
CA GLU A 54 -4.08 -10.07 7.44
C GLU A 54 -2.69 -10.67 7.28
N THR A 55 -2.11 -11.16 8.37
CA THR A 55 -0.80 -11.82 8.32
C THR A 55 -0.92 -13.29 7.92
N ALA A 56 0.17 -13.91 7.47
CA ALA A 56 0.18 -15.34 7.15
C ALA A 56 -0.12 -16.24 8.37
N SER A 57 0.14 -15.73 9.59
CA SER A 57 -0.22 -16.42 10.85
C SER A 57 -1.68 -16.20 11.28
N GLY A 58 -2.45 -15.42 10.51
CA GLY A 58 -3.86 -15.16 10.75
C GLY A 58 -4.16 -13.98 11.69
N THR A 59 -3.19 -13.12 12.00
CA THR A 59 -3.47 -11.87 12.71
C THR A 59 -4.19 -10.90 11.80
N ARG A 60 -5.25 -10.26 12.31
CA ARG A 60 -6.11 -9.35 11.57
C ARG A 60 -6.16 -8.00 12.25
N ILE A 61 -5.80 -6.94 11.55
CA ILE A 61 -5.85 -5.56 12.04
C ILE A 61 -6.64 -4.71 11.05
N VAL A 62 -7.68 -4.03 11.55
CA VAL A 62 -8.42 -3.04 10.78
C VAL A 62 -7.89 -1.66 11.10
N MET A 63 -7.53 -0.91 10.07
CA MET A 63 -7.04 0.47 10.16
C MET A 63 -8.14 1.42 9.72
N ASP A 64 -8.38 2.46 10.50
CA ASP A 64 -9.31 3.57 10.22
C ASP A 64 -10.66 3.12 9.63
N PRO A 65 -11.47 2.31 10.38
CA PRO A 65 -12.70 1.75 9.84
C PRO A 65 -13.73 2.84 9.52
N ILE A 66 -14.27 2.76 8.29
CA ILE A 66 -15.26 3.69 7.75
C ILE A 66 -16.69 3.27 8.10
N PRO A 67 -17.65 4.21 8.17
CA PRO A 67 -19.06 3.89 8.36
C PRO A 67 -19.69 3.35 7.06
N LYS A 68 -20.81 2.64 7.22
CA LYS A 68 -21.71 2.35 6.09
C LYS A 68 -22.23 3.67 5.51
N GLY A 69 -22.42 3.68 4.19
CA GLY A 69 -23.00 4.86 3.51
C GLY A 69 -21.97 5.78 2.86
N LEU A 70 -20.66 5.54 3.03
CA LEU A 70 -19.66 6.24 2.24
C LEU A 70 -19.58 5.77 0.77
N GLY A 71 -20.35 4.73 0.40
CA GLY A 71 -20.43 4.24 -0.98
C GLY A 71 -19.64 2.96 -1.25
N TYR A 72 -18.86 2.49 -0.29
CA TYR A 72 -18.12 1.23 -0.40
C TYR A 72 -18.90 0.04 0.16
N ASP A 73 -18.74 -1.13 -0.48
CA ASP A 73 -19.29 -2.38 0.02
C ASP A 73 -18.37 -2.96 1.10
N LEU A 74 -18.79 -2.79 2.35
CA LEU A 74 -18.03 -3.25 3.51
C LEU A 74 -18.38 -4.71 3.84
N PRO A 75 -17.39 -5.55 4.20
CA PRO A 75 -17.63 -6.94 4.54
C PRO A 75 -18.53 -7.06 5.77
N ALA A 76 -19.60 -7.85 5.65
CA ALA A 76 -20.46 -8.19 6.78
C ALA A 76 -19.70 -9.09 7.77
N GLY A 77 -19.89 -8.85 9.08
CA GLY A 77 -19.30 -9.71 10.11
C GLY A 77 -17.78 -9.67 10.19
N LEU A 78 -17.16 -8.53 9.79
CA LEU A 78 -15.72 -8.36 9.87
C LEU A 78 -15.23 -8.62 11.30
N LYS A 79 -14.21 -9.46 11.43
CA LYS A 79 -13.54 -9.77 12.69
C LYS A 79 -12.08 -9.35 12.61
N ALA A 80 -11.53 -8.83 13.72
CA ALA A 80 -10.14 -8.44 13.84
C ALA A 80 -9.60 -8.71 15.26
N ASP A 81 -8.29 -8.78 15.39
CA ASP A 81 -7.61 -8.84 16.70
C ASP A 81 -7.41 -7.44 17.26
N ALA A 82 -7.18 -6.47 16.39
CA ALA A 82 -7.10 -5.05 16.75
C ALA A 82 -7.72 -4.14 15.69
N VAL A 83 -8.06 -2.93 16.15
CA VAL A 83 -8.47 -1.80 15.31
C VAL A 83 -7.57 -0.63 15.67
N THR A 84 -6.99 0.05 14.68
CA THR A 84 -6.30 1.33 14.86
C THR A 84 -7.17 2.46 14.37
N VAL A 85 -7.16 3.59 15.08
CA VAL A 85 -7.90 4.81 14.74
C VAL A 85 -6.91 5.97 14.77
N SER A 86 -6.58 6.53 13.60
CA SER A 86 -5.60 7.60 13.48
C SER A 86 -6.07 8.91 14.14
N HIS A 87 -7.36 9.20 14.00
CA HIS A 87 -8.04 10.36 14.57
C HIS A 87 -9.55 10.12 14.67
N GLU A 88 -10.30 11.07 15.25
CA GLU A 88 -11.69 10.84 15.64
C GLU A 88 -12.72 11.43 14.65
N HIS A 89 -12.39 11.62 13.37
CA HIS A 89 -13.41 11.96 12.37
C HIS A 89 -14.29 10.74 12.06
N PRO A 90 -15.57 10.97 11.70
CA PRO A 90 -16.56 9.88 11.56
C PRO A 90 -16.21 8.84 10.49
N ASP A 91 -15.44 9.23 9.47
CA ASP A 91 -14.99 8.37 8.39
C ASP A 91 -13.69 7.59 8.68
N HIS A 92 -13.21 7.63 9.96
CA HIS A 92 -12.01 6.90 10.40
C HIS A 92 -12.22 6.09 11.68
N ASN A 93 -13.29 6.35 12.44
CA ASN A 93 -13.42 5.85 13.81
C ASN A 93 -14.59 4.87 14.03
N ASN A 94 -15.16 4.32 12.95
CA ASN A 94 -16.29 3.38 13.06
C ASN A 94 -15.85 2.00 13.53
N VAL A 95 -15.37 1.88 14.78
CA VAL A 95 -14.92 0.60 15.35
C VAL A 95 -16.02 -0.47 15.39
N ALA A 96 -17.29 -0.07 15.29
CA ALA A 96 -18.44 -0.99 15.21
C ALA A 96 -18.50 -1.79 13.90
N LEU A 97 -17.70 -1.45 12.90
CA LEU A 97 -17.50 -2.28 11.70
C LEU A 97 -16.94 -3.67 12.07
N VAL A 98 -16.12 -3.75 13.13
CA VAL A 98 -15.56 -5.00 13.65
C VAL A 98 -16.54 -5.60 14.66
N THR A 99 -17.05 -6.79 14.37
CA THR A 99 -18.17 -7.41 15.11
C THR A 99 -17.78 -8.24 16.30
N ASN A 100 -16.49 -8.51 16.50
CA ASN A 100 -15.97 -9.17 17.69
C ASN A 100 -15.31 -8.15 18.64
N LYS A 101 -14.98 -8.60 19.86
CA LYS A 101 -14.27 -7.79 20.86
C LYS A 101 -12.80 -7.65 20.47
N ALA A 102 -12.48 -6.74 19.54
CA ALA A 102 -11.13 -6.40 19.15
C ALA A 102 -10.50 -5.38 20.13
N ARG A 103 -9.16 -5.36 20.18
CA ARG A 103 -8.42 -4.31 20.88
C ARG A 103 -8.45 -3.03 20.06
N VAL A 104 -8.94 -1.93 20.60
CA VAL A 104 -8.99 -0.63 19.91
C VAL A 104 -7.80 0.23 20.36
N LEU A 105 -6.96 0.60 19.42
CA LEU A 105 -5.78 1.45 19.59
C LEU A 105 -6.08 2.82 18.97
N ARG A 106 -6.40 3.80 19.81
CA ARG A 106 -6.69 5.17 19.37
C ARG A 106 -5.43 6.01 19.40
N GLY A 107 -5.10 6.67 18.29
CA GLY A 107 -3.90 7.50 18.16
C GLY A 107 -3.96 8.79 18.95
N LEU A 108 -5.16 9.22 19.38
CA LEU A 108 -5.35 10.40 20.21
C LEU A 108 -5.73 10.04 21.65
N THR A 109 -5.42 10.96 22.56
CA THR A 109 -5.91 10.89 23.95
C THR A 109 -7.44 10.99 24.01
N ALA A 110 -8.04 10.55 25.11
CA ALA A 110 -9.51 10.53 25.27
C ALA A 110 -10.15 11.91 25.12
N ASP A 111 -9.45 12.98 25.51
CA ASP A 111 -9.89 14.37 25.36
C ASP A 111 -9.58 14.94 23.95
N ARG A 112 -8.94 14.15 23.06
CA ARG A 112 -8.52 14.50 21.69
C ARG A 112 -7.57 15.70 21.60
N LYS A 113 -6.92 16.09 22.70
CA LYS A 113 -6.02 17.24 22.77
C LYS A 113 -4.53 16.87 22.64
N GLY A 114 -4.24 15.59 22.60
CA GLY A 114 -2.88 15.07 22.50
C GLY A 114 -2.84 13.73 21.79
N TRP A 115 -1.65 13.27 21.48
CA TRP A 115 -1.40 11.96 20.90
C TRP A 115 -1.25 10.90 21.99
N ALA A 116 -1.90 9.77 21.79
CA ALA A 116 -1.66 8.59 22.61
C ALA A 116 -0.33 7.94 22.17
N LYS A 117 0.50 7.60 23.14
CA LYS A 117 1.74 6.86 22.87
C LYS A 117 1.41 5.37 22.79
N ILE A 118 1.37 4.84 21.57
CA ILE A 118 1.17 3.42 21.27
C ILE A 118 2.53 2.80 20.97
N ASP A 119 2.88 1.75 21.68
CA ASP A 119 4.00 0.84 21.42
C ASP A 119 3.55 -0.55 21.91
N GLU A 120 2.87 -1.27 21.03
CA GLU A 120 2.08 -2.44 21.38
C GLU A 120 2.38 -3.60 20.44
N LYS A 121 2.19 -4.81 20.95
CA LYS A 121 2.27 -6.02 20.14
C LYS A 121 0.92 -6.73 20.11
N VAL A 122 0.39 -6.96 18.93
CA VAL A 122 -0.81 -7.76 18.69
C VAL A 122 -0.38 -9.02 17.95
N LYS A 123 -0.27 -10.12 18.69
CA LYS A 123 0.26 -11.42 18.17
C LYS A 123 1.65 -11.26 17.52
N ASP A 124 1.74 -11.38 16.19
CA ASP A 124 2.97 -11.27 15.41
C ASP A 124 3.22 -9.87 14.82
N VAL A 125 2.35 -8.89 15.08
CA VAL A 125 2.48 -7.52 14.58
C VAL A 125 2.84 -6.57 15.71
N ALA A 126 3.96 -5.85 15.59
CA ALA A 126 4.25 -4.72 16.47
C ALA A 126 3.64 -3.44 15.87
N ILE A 127 3.02 -2.62 16.71
CA ILE A 127 2.29 -1.41 16.32
C ILE A 127 2.78 -0.24 17.16
N ARG A 128 3.20 0.84 16.51
CA ARG A 128 3.57 2.09 17.21
C ARG A 128 2.94 3.29 16.54
N SER A 129 2.82 4.37 17.30
CA SER A 129 2.20 5.62 16.86
C SER A 129 3.21 6.76 16.77
N VAL A 130 3.01 7.65 15.80
CA VAL A 130 3.75 8.92 15.67
C VAL A 130 2.73 10.05 15.50
N GLY A 131 2.81 11.06 16.37
CA GLY A 131 1.92 12.21 16.33
C GLY A 131 2.21 13.12 15.14
N VAL A 132 1.17 13.46 14.38
CA VAL A 132 1.20 14.40 13.27
C VAL A 132 -0.06 15.26 13.27
N TYR A 133 -0.23 16.17 12.31
CA TYR A 133 -1.39 17.04 12.22
C TYR A 133 -2.22 16.73 10.96
N HIS A 134 -3.50 16.99 11.07
CA HIS A 134 -4.45 16.86 9.96
C HIS A 134 -4.47 18.12 9.04
N ASP A 135 -3.64 19.09 9.33
CA ASP A 135 -3.48 20.32 8.55
C ASP A 135 -2.05 20.86 8.65
N ASP A 136 -1.71 21.85 7.84
CA ASP A 136 -0.40 22.52 7.82
C ASP A 136 -0.28 23.64 8.86
N LYS A 137 -1.30 23.82 9.70
CA LYS A 137 -1.38 24.84 10.77
C LYS A 137 -1.32 24.21 12.18
N ARG A 138 -0.64 23.10 12.29
CA ARG A 138 -0.42 22.38 13.56
C ARG A 138 -1.75 21.96 14.22
N GLY A 139 -2.71 21.51 13.44
CA GLY A 139 -3.99 20.99 13.91
C GLY A 139 -5.01 22.04 14.33
N THR A 140 -4.79 23.33 14.02
CA THR A 140 -5.73 24.38 14.43
C THR A 140 -6.99 24.41 13.58
N GLU A 141 -6.99 23.82 12.38
CA GLU A 141 -8.14 23.78 11.49
C GLU A 141 -8.87 22.43 11.50
N ARG A 142 -8.12 21.32 11.42
CA ARG A 142 -8.67 19.96 11.30
C ARG A 142 -8.31 19.03 12.45
N GLY A 143 -7.45 19.49 13.37
CA GLY A 143 -7.06 18.74 14.56
C GLY A 143 -5.80 17.89 14.38
N LEU A 144 -5.65 16.95 15.29
CA LEU A 144 -4.52 16.05 15.37
C LEU A 144 -4.78 14.80 14.53
N ASN A 145 -3.71 14.21 14.01
CA ASN A 145 -3.71 12.93 13.32
C ASN A 145 -2.53 12.07 13.83
N THR A 146 -2.59 10.78 13.60
CA THR A 146 -1.58 9.83 14.05
C THR A 146 -1.17 8.92 12.90
N VAL A 147 0.13 8.86 12.63
CA VAL A 147 0.71 7.82 11.79
C VAL A 147 0.84 6.54 12.61
N PHE A 148 0.27 5.45 12.13
CA PHE A 148 0.52 4.12 12.68
C PHE A 148 1.57 3.39 11.86
N VAL A 149 2.54 2.79 12.55
CA VAL A 149 3.61 2.00 11.93
C VAL A 149 3.48 0.56 12.41
N PHE A 150 3.40 -0.37 11.45
CA PHE A 150 3.22 -1.80 11.69
C PHE A 150 4.49 -2.53 11.24
N ASP A 151 5.13 -3.26 12.16
CA ASP A 151 6.21 -4.18 11.84
C ASP A 151 5.64 -5.61 11.76
N VAL A 152 5.68 -6.23 10.58
CA VAL A 152 5.08 -7.54 10.28
C VAL A 152 5.94 -8.33 9.30
N GLY A 153 6.36 -9.54 9.68
CA GLY A 153 7.08 -10.46 8.80
C GLY A 153 8.35 -9.87 8.18
N GLY A 154 9.01 -8.92 8.84
CA GLY A 154 10.20 -8.22 8.36
C GLY A 154 9.90 -7.04 7.42
N LEU A 155 8.63 -6.70 7.18
CA LEU A 155 8.22 -5.46 6.51
C LEU A 155 7.73 -4.44 7.52
N ARG A 156 7.94 -3.17 7.20
CA ARG A 156 7.39 -2.02 7.92
C ARG A 156 6.39 -1.29 7.05
N ILE A 157 5.16 -1.17 7.53
CA ILE A 157 4.04 -0.50 6.86
C ILE A 157 3.72 0.76 7.65
N ALA A 158 3.67 1.92 7.00
CA ALA A 158 3.19 3.16 7.60
C ALA A 158 1.82 3.54 7.01
N HIS A 159 0.83 3.68 7.88
CA HIS A 159 -0.48 4.24 7.57
C HIS A 159 -0.50 5.70 8.02
N LEU A 160 -0.59 6.63 7.08
CA LEU A 160 -0.43 8.06 7.37
C LEU A 160 -1.71 8.73 7.90
N GLY A 161 -2.84 7.97 7.96
CA GLY A 161 -4.14 8.56 8.30
C GLY A 161 -4.45 9.74 7.40
N ASP A 162 -4.98 10.80 7.97
CA ASP A 162 -5.26 12.05 7.26
C ASP A 162 -4.16 13.10 7.48
N LEU A 163 -2.93 12.71 7.15
CA LEU A 163 -1.80 13.64 7.19
C LEU A 163 -2.09 14.88 6.31
N GLY A 164 -1.91 16.08 6.86
CA GLY A 164 -2.21 17.34 6.19
C GLY A 164 -0.99 18.27 6.03
N HIS A 165 0.24 17.79 6.23
CA HIS A 165 1.46 18.60 6.13
C HIS A 165 2.69 17.77 5.74
N LEU A 166 3.78 18.43 5.32
CA LEU A 166 5.08 17.78 5.14
C LEU A 166 5.64 17.34 6.48
N LEU A 167 6.28 16.18 6.54
CA LEU A 167 6.83 15.64 7.77
C LEU A 167 8.06 16.43 8.24
N THR A 168 8.18 16.63 9.56
CA THR A 168 9.40 17.19 10.16
C THR A 168 10.47 16.11 10.30
N ASP A 169 11.73 16.51 10.52
CA ASP A 169 12.84 15.56 10.72
C ASP A 169 12.61 14.66 11.95
N GLU A 170 11.99 15.18 13.01
CA GLU A 170 11.62 14.40 14.19
C GLU A 170 10.57 13.37 13.88
N GLN A 171 9.54 13.73 13.08
CA GLN A 171 8.49 12.80 12.64
C GLN A 171 9.06 11.73 11.70
N LEU A 172 9.91 12.12 10.76
CA LEU A 172 10.61 11.18 9.88
C LEU A 172 11.49 10.21 10.67
N SER A 173 12.25 10.71 11.63
CA SER A 173 13.07 9.88 12.52
C SER A 173 12.21 8.92 13.36
N ALA A 174 11.07 9.39 13.88
CA ALA A 174 10.15 8.57 14.65
C ALA A 174 9.43 7.51 13.80
N ILE A 175 9.05 7.80 12.56
CA ILE A 175 8.50 6.82 11.61
C ILE A 175 9.58 5.82 11.21
N GLY A 176 10.79 6.30 10.95
CA GLY A 176 11.94 5.51 10.50
C GLY A 176 11.75 4.98 9.07
N SER A 177 12.63 4.07 8.65
CA SER A 177 12.56 3.47 7.31
C SER A 177 11.30 2.62 7.14
N VAL A 178 10.59 2.78 6.02
CA VAL A 178 9.36 2.05 5.69
C VAL A 178 9.50 1.26 4.39
N ASP A 179 8.76 0.16 4.27
CA ASP A 179 8.67 -0.65 3.06
C ASP A 179 7.44 -0.31 2.24
N VAL A 180 6.32 -0.12 2.94
CA VAL A 180 5.02 0.18 2.36
C VAL A 180 4.47 1.42 3.04
N VAL A 181 4.02 2.40 2.26
CA VAL A 181 3.34 3.59 2.77
C VAL A 181 1.92 3.68 2.20
N LEU A 182 0.95 3.89 3.09
CA LEU A 182 -0.44 4.20 2.75
C LEU A 182 -0.60 5.71 2.91
N VAL A 183 -0.74 6.43 1.81
CA VAL A 183 -0.67 7.89 1.77
C VAL A 183 -1.95 8.51 1.24
N PRO A 184 -2.55 9.50 1.95
CA PRO A 184 -3.70 10.24 1.42
C PRO A 184 -3.23 11.14 0.28
N VAL A 185 -4.01 11.19 -0.83
CA VAL A 185 -3.63 11.91 -2.04
C VAL A 185 -4.78 12.76 -2.64
N GLY A 186 -5.95 12.76 -2.00
CA GLY A 186 -7.17 13.38 -2.55
C GLY A 186 -7.32 14.87 -2.27
N GLY A 187 -6.32 15.53 -1.67
CA GLY A 187 -6.36 16.97 -1.41
C GLY A 187 -7.52 17.39 -0.49
N VAL A 188 -7.92 18.65 -0.57
CA VAL A 188 -9.05 19.30 0.13
C VAL A 188 -8.99 19.17 1.66
N PHE A 189 -8.97 17.95 2.17
CA PHE A 189 -8.92 17.67 3.62
C PHE A 189 -7.55 17.21 4.09
N THR A 190 -6.73 16.64 3.18
CA THR A 190 -5.44 16.03 3.46
C THR A 190 -4.37 16.58 2.51
N LEU A 191 -3.27 15.86 2.34
CA LEU A 191 -2.25 16.20 1.35
C LEU A 191 -2.85 16.27 -0.06
N ASP A 192 -2.55 17.33 -0.79
CA ASP A 192 -2.77 17.35 -2.24
C ASP A 192 -1.74 16.45 -2.98
N ALA A 193 -1.89 16.29 -4.29
CA ALA A 193 -1.05 15.43 -5.11
C ALA A 193 0.45 15.82 -5.04
N TYR A 194 0.74 17.13 -4.98
CA TYR A 194 2.12 17.62 -4.86
C TYR A 194 2.70 17.36 -3.47
N GLN A 195 1.96 17.69 -2.43
CA GLN A 195 2.36 17.45 -1.04
C GLN A 195 2.54 15.95 -0.75
N ALA A 196 1.62 15.10 -1.24
CA ALA A 196 1.72 13.64 -1.14
C ALA A 196 2.99 13.13 -1.82
N THR A 197 3.34 13.65 -2.99
CA THR A 197 4.62 13.33 -3.67
C THR A 197 5.81 13.69 -2.79
N ARG A 198 5.82 14.90 -2.19
CA ARG A 198 6.90 15.34 -1.31
C ARG A 198 7.02 14.48 -0.04
N VAL A 199 5.91 14.07 0.56
CA VAL A 199 5.92 13.16 1.71
C VAL A 199 6.46 11.77 1.34
N VAL A 200 6.11 11.24 0.17
CA VAL A 200 6.68 10.00 -0.36
C VAL A 200 8.19 10.14 -0.58
N ASP A 201 8.64 11.27 -1.13
CA ASP A 201 10.05 11.58 -1.31
C ASP A 201 10.80 11.72 0.03
N GLN A 202 10.15 12.23 1.09
CA GLN A 202 10.74 12.31 2.44
C GLN A 202 10.89 10.91 3.08
N LEU A 203 9.89 10.05 2.93
CA LEU A 203 9.86 8.71 3.54
C LEU A 203 10.73 7.68 2.79
N HIS A 204 10.97 7.87 1.49
CA HIS A 204 11.71 6.93 0.63
C HIS A 204 11.27 5.46 0.83
N PRO A 205 9.97 5.10 0.67
CA PRO A 205 9.51 3.75 0.90
C PRO A 205 10.24 2.76 -0.01
N ARG A 206 10.71 1.65 0.55
CA ARG A 206 11.59 0.73 -0.18
C ARG A 206 10.88 -0.13 -1.21
N LEU A 207 9.57 -0.36 -1.08
CA LEU A 207 8.85 -1.31 -1.93
C LEU A 207 7.63 -0.72 -2.61
N VAL A 208 6.69 -0.16 -1.84
CA VAL A 208 5.36 0.19 -2.36
C VAL A 208 4.83 1.47 -1.75
N VAL A 209 4.21 2.29 -2.59
CA VAL A 209 3.31 3.39 -2.23
C VAL A 209 1.89 2.98 -2.61
N VAL A 210 0.96 3.02 -1.66
CA VAL A 210 -0.48 2.79 -1.90
C VAL A 210 -1.20 4.10 -1.65
N PRO A 211 -1.70 4.77 -2.70
CA PRO A 211 -2.54 5.95 -2.53
C PRO A 211 -3.88 5.56 -1.90
N MET A 212 -4.39 6.42 -1.03
CA MET A 212 -5.68 6.30 -0.36
C MET A 212 -6.35 7.67 -0.22
N HIS A 213 -7.55 7.73 0.35
CA HIS A 213 -8.28 8.96 0.65
C HIS A 213 -8.39 9.90 -0.57
N TYR A 214 -8.84 9.34 -1.70
CA TYR A 214 -9.07 10.07 -2.94
C TYR A 214 -10.45 9.75 -3.51
N ARG A 215 -10.94 10.57 -4.42
CA ARG A 215 -12.24 10.36 -5.05
C ARG A 215 -12.26 9.09 -5.90
N THR A 216 -13.17 8.18 -5.54
CA THR A 216 -13.52 7.00 -6.33
C THR A 216 -14.98 7.08 -6.78
N PRO A 217 -15.38 6.32 -7.82
CA PRO A 217 -16.77 6.35 -8.31
C PRO A 217 -17.84 6.15 -7.23
N PRO A 218 -17.74 5.17 -6.29
CA PRO A 218 -18.78 4.95 -5.28
C PRO A 218 -18.75 5.98 -4.14
N LEU A 219 -17.61 6.61 -3.85
CA LEU A 219 -17.44 7.50 -2.69
C LEU A 219 -18.46 8.65 -2.71
N THR A 220 -19.13 8.89 -1.58
CA THR A 220 -20.11 9.97 -1.44
C THR A 220 -19.49 11.34 -1.24
N ILE A 221 -18.26 11.42 -0.74
CA ILE A 221 -17.49 12.67 -0.60
C ILE A 221 -16.92 13.04 -1.97
N LYS A 222 -17.59 13.96 -2.67
CA LYS A 222 -17.27 14.32 -4.07
C LYS A 222 -16.23 15.42 -4.21
N GLU A 223 -15.90 16.09 -3.13
CA GLU A 223 -14.94 17.18 -3.06
C GLU A 223 -13.51 16.73 -3.26
N LEU A 224 -13.19 15.45 -2.92
CA LEU A 224 -11.85 14.91 -3.06
C LEU A 224 -11.41 14.85 -4.53
N GLU A 225 -10.12 15.04 -4.76
CA GLU A 225 -9.52 14.90 -6.07
C GLU A 225 -9.33 13.40 -6.42
N PRO A 226 -9.33 13.05 -7.72
CA PRO A 226 -9.06 11.68 -8.17
C PRO A 226 -7.58 11.32 -8.00
N VAL A 227 -7.27 10.03 -8.01
CA VAL A 227 -5.90 9.55 -7.90
C VAL A 227 -5.01 9.97 -9.08
N ASP A 228 -5.61 10.25 -10.23
CA ASP A 228 -4.92 10.60 -11.49
C ASP A 228 -3.98 11.80 -11.32
N GLU A 229 -4.36 12.80 -10.51
CA GLU A 229 -3.52 13.95 -10.22
C GLU A 229 -2.22 13.54 -9.50
N PHE A 230 -2.32 12.63 -8.52
CA PHE A 230 -1.15 12.09 -7.85
C PHE A 230 -0.27 11.24 -8.79
N LEU A 231 -0.88 10.56 -9.77
CA LEU A 231 -0.18 9.69 -10.72
C LEU A 231 0.47 10.44 -11.87
N GLU A 232 0.15 11.71 -12.09
CA GLU A 232 0.71 12.50 -13.17
C GLU A 232 2.25 12.46 -13.17
N ARG A 233 2.85 12.14 -14.33
CA ARG A 233 4.31 12.03 -14.54
C ARG A 233 5.03 11.01 -13.65
N LYS A 234 4.31 10.08 -13.04
CA LYS A 234 4.93 9.01 -12.25
C LYS A 234 5.18 7.77 -13.09
N ALA A 235 6.36 7.20 -12.90
CA ALA A 235 6.73 5.89 -13.42
C ALA A 235 6.39 4.79 -12.40
N ASN A 236 6.43 3.52 -12.83
CA ASN A 236 6.23 2.33 -11.98
C ASN A 236 4.85 2.27 -11.31
N VAL A 237 3.81 2.78 -11.99
CA VAL A 237 2.42 2.67 -11.54
C VAL A 237 1.88 1.31 -11.93
N VAL A 238 1.28 0.61 -10.97
CA VAL A 238 0.59 -0.67 -11.15
C VAL A 238 -0.85 -0.49 -10.69
N HIS A 239 -1.81 -0.82 -11.55
CA HIS A 239 -3.22 -0.87 -11.20
C HIS A 239 -3.57 -2.32 -10.89
N GLU A 240 -3.88 -2.60 -9.62
CA GLU A 240 -4.31 -3.94 -9.21
C GLU A 240 -5.77 -4.18 -9.65
N PRO A 241 -6.09 -5.38 -10.18
CA PRO A 241 -7.46 -5.70 -10.56
C PRO A 241 -8.39 -5.87 -9.35
N THR A 242 -7.82 -6.01 -8.16
CA THR A 242 -8.55 -6.20 -6.89
C THR A 242 -8.18 -5.12 -5.88
N ASN A 243 -8.92 -5.09 -4.78
CA ASN A 243 -8.64 -4.22 -3.63
C ASN A 243 -7.53 -4.76 -2.70
N THR A 244 -6.79 -5.77 -3.10
CA THR A 244 -5.87 -6.49 -2.21
C THR A 244 -4.44 -6.50 -2.75
N LEU A 245 -3.49 -6.05 -1.94
CA LEU A 245 -2.06 -6.14 -2.15
C LEU A 245 -1.51 -7.35 -1.36
N THR A 246 -0.83 -8.26 -2.05
CA THR A 246 -0.08 -9.35 -1.40
C THR A 246 1.26 -8.84 -0.90
N LEU A 247 1.54 -9.07 0.38
CA LEU A 247 2.78 -8.65 1.04
C LEU A 247 3.81 -9.79 0.96
N THR A 248 4.93 -9.50 0.29
CA THR A 248 6.07 -10.43 0.18
C THR A 248 7.35 -9.70 0.54
N PRO A 249 8.24 -10.27 1.38
CA PRO A 249 9.54 -9.68 1.64
C PRO A 249 10.39 -9.79 0.37
N VAL A 250 10.66 -8.67 -0.26
CA VAL A 250 11.55 -8.59 -1.43
C VAL A 250 12.86 -7.96 -0.98
N LYS A 251 13.97 -8.68 -1.15
CA LYS A 251 15.30 -8.19 -0.71
C LYS A 251 15.77 -6.91 -1.41
N ALA A 252 15.31 -6.64 -2.61
CA ALA A 252 15.50 -5.38 -3.33
C ALA A 252 14.53 -5.30 -4.51
N ARG A 253 13.86 -4.18 -4.69
CA ARG A 253 13.21 -3.81 -5.96
C ARG A 253 14.10 -2.76 -6.65
N PRO A 254 14.18 -2.75 -7.98
CA PRO A 254 14.96 -1.74 -8.71
C PRO A 254 14.39 -0.34 -8.52
N ALA A 255 13.09 -0.21 -8.20
CA ALA A 255 12.41 1.03 -7.88
C ALA A 255 11.15 0.77 -7.05
N THR A 256 10.76 1.73 -6.23
CA THR A 256 9.49 1.74 -5.51
C THR A 256 8.34 1.74 -6.50
N GLN A 257 7.33 0.91 -6.28
CA GLN A 257 6.11 0.87 -7.10
C GLN A 257 5.00 1.68 -6.45
N ILE A 258 4.22 2.38 -7.26
CA ILE A 258 2.94 2.95 -6.84
C ILE A 258 1.87 1.94 -7.23
N VAL A 259 1.16 1.40 -6.22
CA VAL A 259 0.14 0.38 -6.43
C VAL A 259 -1.23 0.98 -6.14
N VAL A 260 -2.01 1.18 -7.19
CA VAL A 260 -3.39 1.66 -7.10
C VAL A 260 -4.30 0.44 -6.99
N LEU A 261 -4.91 0.30 -5.82
CA LEU A 261 -5.86 -0.80 -5.56
C LEU A 261 -7.23 -0.48 -6.17
N ASN A 262 -7.90 -1.51 -6.65
CA ASN A 262 -9.28 -1.36 -7.11
C ASN A 262 -10.19 -1.15 -5.88
N TRP A 263 -11.25 -0.36 -6.05
CA TRP A 263 -12.24 -0.13 -5.00
C TRP A 263 -13.37 -1.17 -4.99
N LYS A 264 -13.36 -2.10 -5.96
CA LYS A 264 -14.34 -3.20 -6.10
C LYS A 264 -13.81 -4.49 -5.49
#